data_49cbd4b51239e74bc82757016e7328c0
#
_entry.id   49cbd4b51239e74bc82757016e7328c0
#
_cell.length_a   1.000
_cell.length_b   1.000
_cell.length_c   1.000
_cell.angle_alpha   90.00
_cell.angle_beta   90.00
_cell.angle_gamma   90.00
#
_symmetry.space_group_name_H-M   'P 1'
#
loop_
_entity.id
_entity.type
_entity.pdbx_description
1 polymer ?
#
loop_
_entity_poly.entity_id
_entity_poly.type
_entity_poly.pdbx_seq_one_letter_code
_entity_poly.pdbx_strand_id
1 'polypeptide(L)'
;MQQFHDTRIIGSEGEMMASAIIQIGELFRVQLLGGNVEAFDLYAEINDKEHPFPFLIQVKTTDMDNRYNRYGIVTPVADYRLKWLVDRPIPTYVAGFDLRKLKMYLSPAFNATIPFQYGIPVTNELRLTNRGFSLRVLRRLKKDIWAYWTSLNASSFKHGFISQL
;
A
#
# COMPACT_ATOMS: atom_id res chain seq x y z
N MET A 1 -22.09 18.55 17.54
CA MET A 1 -21.63 17.28 18.14
C MET A 1 -20.56 16.69 17.23
N GLN A 2 -19.28 16.86 17.52
CA GLN A 2 -18.21 16.16 16.82
C GLN A 2 -18.30 14.70 17.23
N GLN A 3 -18.70 13.82 16.31
CA GLN A 3 -18.53 12.38 16.50
C GLN A 3 -17.03 12.11 16.49
N PHE A 4 -16.48 11.81 17.66
CA PHE A 4 -15.16 11.19 17.75
C PHE A 4 -15.29 9.79 17.14
N HIS A 5 -15.05 9.67 15.84
CA HIS A 5 -14.83 8.35 15.25
C HIS A 5 -13.61 7.75 15.92
N ASP A 6 -13.80 6.60 16.55
CA ASP A 6 -12.69 5.85 17.15
C ASP A 6 -11.65 5.57 16.08
N THR A 7 -10.43 6.05 16.27
CA THR A 7 -9.32 5.90 15.33
C THR A 7 -9.02 4.45 14.98
N ARG A 8 -9.37 3.51 15.86
CA ARG A 8 -9.24 2.07 15.63
C ARG A 8 -10.26 1.58 14.61
N ILE A 9 -11.49 2.08 14.64
CA ILE A 9 -12.54 1.73 13.68
C ILE A 9 -12.14 2.23 12.30
N ILE A 10 -11.72 3.49 12.19
CA ILE A 10 -11.26 4.09 10.93
C ILE A 10 -10.09 3.31 10.34
N GLY A 11 -9.12 2.93 11.16
CA GLY A 11 -7.99 2.10 10.74
C GLY A 11 -8.44 0.76 10.17
N SER A 12 -9.29 0.05 10.90
CA SER A 12 -9.82 -1.26 10.51
C SER A 12 -10.65 -1.20 9.22
N GLU A 13 -11.49 -0.18 9.05
CA GLU A 13 -12.26 0.04 7.82
C GLU A 13 -11.34 0.25 6.62
N GLY A 14 -10.30 1.08 6.77
CA GLY A 14 -9.33 1.33 5.72
C GLY A 14 -8.54 0.08 5.32
N GLU A 15 -8.13 -0.74 6.28
CA GLU A 15 -7.47 -2.02 6.03
C GLU A 15 -8.37 -2.99 5.25
N MET A 16 -9.64 -3.10 5.65
CA MET A 16 -10.63 -3.95 4.94
C MET A 16 -10.85 -3.46 3.51
N MET A 17 -11.02 -2.16 3.30
CA MET A 17 -11.21 -1.59 1.97
C MET A 17 -9.95 -1.69 1.10
N ALA A 18 -8.78 -1.49 1.68
CA ALA A 18 -7.51 -1.69 0.98
C ALA A 18 -7.35 -3.15 0.54
N SER A 19 -7.67 -4.11 1.41
CA SER A 19 -7.70 -5.53 1.07
C SER A 19 -8.63 -5.82 -0.11
N ALA A 20 -9.85 -5.27 -0.08
CA ALA A 20 -10.82 -5.44 -1.16
C ALA A 20 -10.32 -4.87 -2.50
N ILE A 21 -9.67 -3.71 -2.48
CA ILE A 21 -9.09 -3.09 -3.68
C ILE A 21 -7.96 -3.96 -4.27
N ILE A 22 -7.04 -4.45 -3.44
CA ILE A 22 -5.91 -5.26 -3.90
C ILE A 22 -6.38 -6.59 -4.53
N GLN A 23 -7.52 -7.11 -4.10
CA GLN A 23 -8.10 -8.33 -4.64
C GLN A 23 -8.92 -8.13 -5.94
N ILE A 24 -9.08 -6.91 -6.43
CA ILE A 24 -9.77 -6.64 -7.70
C ILE A 24 -9.11 -7.42 -8.84
N GLY A 25 -9.93 -8.17 -9.59
CA GLY A 25 -9.46 -8.97 -10.71
C GLY A 25 -8.70 -10.23 -10.33
N GLU A 26 -8.73 -10.63 -9.07
CA GLU A 26 -8.15 -11.89 -8.55
C GLU A 26 -6.65 -12.07 -8.86
N LEU A 27 -5.93 -10.95 -9.06
CA LEU A 27 -4.48 -10.98 -9.33
C LEU A 27 -3.67 -11.33 -8.09
N PHE A 28 -4.23 -11.05 -6.90
CA PHE A 28 -3.58 -11.25 -5.61
C PHE A 28 -4.52 -11.95 -4.63
N ARG A 29 -3.93 -12.72 -3.73
CA ARG A 29 -4.56 -13.19 -2.49
C ARG A 29 -4.09 -12.28 -1.36
N VAL A 30 -4.99 -11.86 -0.49
CA VAL A 30 -4.69 -10.93 0.60
C VAL A 30 -5.18 -11.49 1.91
N GLN A 31 -4.35 -11.39 2.93
CA GLN A 31 -4.66 -11.72 4.31
C GLN A 31 -4.55 -10.47 5.17
N LEU A 32 -5.64 -10.15 5.87
CA LEU A 32 -5.65 -9.14 6.93
C LEU A 32 -4.97 -9.74 8.18
N LEU A 33 -4.03 -9.01 8.74
CA LEU A 33 -3.27 -9.47 9.90
C LEU A 33 -3.77 -8.87 11.22
N GLY A 34 -4.62 -7.85 11.13
CA GLY A 34 -5.14 -7.13 12.29
C GLY A 34 -4.02 -6.47 13.10
N GLY A 35 -4.35 -5.95 14.28
CA GLY A 35 -3.40 -5.24 15.14
C GLY A 35 -2.29 -6.08 15.79
N ASN A 36 -2.08 -7.30 15.35
CA ASN A 36 -1.11 -8.24 15.93
C ASN A 36 0.30 -8.12 15.34
N VAL A 37 0.47 -7.36 14.26
CA VAL A 37 1.76 -7.12 13.61
C VAL A 37 2.04 -5.62 13.59
N GLU A 38 3.18 -5.21 14.13
CA GLU A 38 3.44 -3.78 14.36
C GLU A 38 3.74 -2.97 13.10
N ALA A 39 4.24 -3.60 12.05
CA ALA A 39 4.84 -2.87 10.94
C ALA A 39 4.05 -2.93 9.61
N PHE A 40 3.13 -3.87 9.46
CA PHE A 40 2.29 -4.00 8.28
C PHE A 40 0.93 -4.61 8.62
N ASP A 41 -0.07 -4.28 7.81
CA ASP A 41 -1.47 -4.63 8.07
C ASP A 41 -1.96 -5.73 7.14
N LEU A 42 -1.40 -5.80 5.91
CA LEU A 42 -1.77 -6.78 4.91
C LEU A 42 -0.55 -7.60 4.47
N TYR A 43 -0.72 -8.91 4.49
CA TYR A 43 0.10 -9.84 3.73
C TYR A 43 -0.60 -10.12 2.40
N ALA A 44 0.09 -10.01 1.31
CA ALA A 44 -0.45 -10.31 0.00
C ALA A 44 0.53 -11.15 -0.83
N GLU A 45 0.01 -11.94 -1.74
CA GLU A 45 0.80 -12.72 -2.69
C GLU A 45 0.16 -12.73 -4.08
N ILE A 46 0.97 -12.88 -5.11
CA ILE A 46 0.46 -13.09 -6.46
C ILE A 46 -0.41 -14.37 -6.45
N ASN A 47 -1.61 -14.27 -7.01
CA ASN A 47 -2.52 -15.41 -7.14
C ASN A 47 -2.06 -16.32 -8.29
N ASP A 48 -0.97 -17.03 -8.04
CA ASP A 48 -0.34 -17.98 -8.94
C ASP A 48 0.04 -19.23 -8.15
N LYS A 49 -0.19 -20.42 -8.71
CA LYS A 49 0.08 -21.68 -8.01
C LYS A 49 1.56 -22.03 -7.93
N GLU A 50 2.32 -21.64 -8.95
CA GLU A 50 3.73 -21.96 -9.07
C GLU A 50 4.62 -20.88 -8.43
N HIS A 51 4.16 -19.62 -8.50
CA HIS A 51 4.93 -18.46 -8.06
C HIS A 51 4.08 -17.52 -7.19
N PRO A 52 3.69 -17.94 -5.99
CA PRO A 52 2.91 -17.12 -5.06
C PRO A 52 3.82 -16.07 -4.38
N PHE A 53 4.42 -15.20 -5.17
CA PHE A 53 5.37 -14.19 -4.71
C PHE A 53 4.74 -13.21 -3.73
N PRO A 54 5.23 -13.16 -2.48
CA PRO A 54 4.64 -12.35 -1.44
C PRO A 54 5.11 -10.89 -1.46
N PHE A 55 4.29 -10.03 -0.87
CA PHE A 55 4.61 -8.65 -0.54
C PHE A 55 3.79 -8.17 0.67
N LEU A 56 4.23 -7.09 1.29
CA LEU A 56 3.62 -6.56 2.50
C LEU A 56 3.10 -5.13 2.27
N ILE A 57 2.00 -4.77 2.92
CA ILE A 57 1.43 -3.44 2.84
C ILE A 57 1.14 -2.91 4.26
N GLN A 58 1.67 -1.73 4.57
CA GLN A 58 1.24 -0.91 5.69
C GLN A 58 0.14 0.02 5.21
N VAL A 59 -1.02 -0.01 5.84
CA VAL A 59 -2.15 0.86 5.51
C VAL A 59 -2.21 2.03 6.51
N LYS A 60 -2.41 3.22 5.99
CA LYS A 60 -2.71 4.44 6.76
C LYS A 60 -3.98 5.05 6.22
N THR A 61 -4.93 5.31 7.09
CA THR A 61 -6.28 5.74 6.73
C THR A 61 -6.58 7.14 7.23
N THR A 62 -7.27 7.93 6.42
CA THR A 62 -7.87 9.20 6.83
C THR A 62 -9.34 9.26 6.44
N ASP A 63 -10.16 9.84 7.29
CA ASP A 63 -11.57 10.18 7.05
C ASP A 63 -11.82 11.69 7.04
N MET A 64 -10.75 12.49 7.13
CA MET A 64 -10.83 13.94 7.25
C MET A 64 -10.72 14.63 5.90
N ASP A 65 -11.49 15.70 5.71
CA ASP A 65 -11.33 16.58 4.56
C ASP A 65 -9.97 17.31 4.60
N ASN A 66 -9.42 17.57 3.40
CA ASN A 66 -8.20 18.36 3.24
C ASN A 66 -6.93 17.82 3.94
N ARG A 67 -6.86 16.52 4.18
CA ARG A 67 -5.65 15.87 4.69
C ARG A 67 -4.61 15.61 3.60
N TYR A 68 -4.38 16.62 2.78
CA TYR A 68 -3.35 16.60 1.74
C TYR A 68 -2.39 17.77 1.93
N ASN A 69 -1.12 17.51 1.75
CA ASN A 69 -0.06 18.52 1.68
C ASN A 69 0.81 18.26 0.43
N ARG A 70 1.90 19.01 0.28
CA ARG A 70 2.84 18.84 -0.84
C ARG A 70 3.49 17.45 -0.92
N TYR A 71 3.45 16.66 0.14
CA TYR A 71 4.00 15.30 0.19
C TYR A 71 2.96 14.21 -0.05
N GLY A 72 1.68 14.54 -0.08
CA GLY A 72 0.57 13.62 -0.30
C GLY A 72 -0.46 13.61 0.83
N ILE A 73 -1.02 12.43 1.13
CA ILE A 73 -1.96 12.27 2.25
C ILE A 73 -1.22 12.43 3.57
N VAL A 74 -1.73 13.28 4.45
CA VAL A 74 -1.15 13.54 5.78
C VAL A 74 -1.53 12.43 6.76
N THR A 75 -0.94 11.27 6.60
CA THR A 75 -1.02 10.15 7.53
C THR A 75 0.40 9.60 7.71
N PRO A 76 1.19 10.18 8.62
CA PRO A 76 2.60 9.85 8.72
C PRO A 76 2.81 8.39 9.14
N VAL A 77 3.85 7.79 8.60
CA VAL A 77 4.34 6.48 9.04
C VAL A 77 5.45 6.72 10.05
N ALA A 78 5.37 6.08 11.21
CA ALA A 78 6.41 6.20 12.23
C ALA A 78 7.75 5.66 11.71
N ASP A 79 8.85 6.34 12.04
CA ASP A 79 10.18 6.03 11.52
C ASP A 79 10.62 4.58 11.77
N TYR A 80 10.32 4.03 12.93
CA TYR A 80 10.66 2.64 13.25
C TYR A 80 9.92 1.62 12.38
N ARG A 81 8.65 1.91 12.01
CA ARG A 81 7.86 1.07 11.11
C ARG A 81 8.38 1.15 9.68
N LEU A 82 8.70 2.36 9.24
CA LEU A 82 9.28 2.57 7.92
C LEU A 82 10.62 1.86 7.78
N LYS A 83 11.51 1.99 8.78
CA LYS A 83 12.77 1.28 8.82
C LYS A 83 12.58 -0.23 8.76
N TRP A 84 11.63 -0.75 9.53
CA TRP A 84 11.29 -2.18 9.49
C TRP A 84 10.87 -2.62 8.09
N LEU A 85 10.03 -1.86 7.39
CA LEU A 85 9.57 -2.17 6.03
C LEU A 85 10.71 -2.14 5.01
N VAL A 86 11.60 -1.15 5.11
CA VAL A 86 12.72 -0.97 4.19
C VAL A 86 13.77 -2.08 4.34
N ASP A 87 14.01 -2.53 5.55
CA ASP A 87 15.07 -3.51 5.87
C ASP A 87 14.67 -4.96 5.51
N ARG A 88 13.46 -5.21 4.99
CA ARG A 88 13.00 -6.58 4.67
C ARG A 88 13.41 -7.02 3.27
N PRO A 89 13.84 -8.28 3.11
CA PRO A 89 14.13 -8.88 1.81
C PRO A 89 12.84 -9.34 1.10
N ILE A 90 11.81 -8.52 1.12
CA ILE A 90 10.50 -8.74 0.55
C ILE A 90 9.95 -7.39 0.08
N PRO A 91 9.25 -7.30 -1.06
CA PRO A 91 8.63 -6.06 -1.47
C PRO A 91 7.65 -5.53 -0.42
N THR A 92 7.83 -4.28 -0.02
CA THR A 92 6.99 -3.62 0.98
C THR A 92 6.41 -2.33 0.40
N TYR A 93 5.16 -2.05 0.74
CA TYR A 93 4.44 -0.88 0.27
C TYR A 93 3.78 -0.14 1.42
N VAL A 94 3.56 1.15 1.24
CA VAL A 94 2.74 1.98 2.12
C VAL A 94 1.51 2.42 1.32
N ALA A 95 0.33 2.16 1.86
CA ALA A 95 -0.94 2.58 1.29
C ALA A 95 -1.56 3.71 2.12
N GLY A 96 -1.86 4.83 1.48
CA GLY A 96 -2.66 5.91 2.03
C GLY A 96 -4.11 5.77 1.56
N PHE A 97 -5.04 5.54 2.47
CA PHE A 97 -6.45 5.38 2.15
C PHE A 97 -7.27 6.61 2.58
N ASP A 98 -7.94 7.22 1.62
CA ASP A 98 -8.93 8.28 1.84
C ASP A 98 -10.33 7.67 1.84
N LEU A 99 -10.91 7.49 3.05
CA LEU A 99 -12.23 6.88 3.22
C LEU A 99 -13.35 7.68 2.56
N ARG A 100 -13.26 9.00 2.56
CA ARG A 100 -14.31 9.85 1.98
C ARG A 100 -14.35 9.77 0.47
N LYS A 101 -13.18 9.66 -0.15
CA LYS A 101 -13.06 9.57 -1.61
C LYS A 101 -13.06 8.14 -2.11
N LEU A 102 -13.01 7.15 -1.22
CA LEU A 102 -12.86 5.73 -1.53
C LEU A 102 -11.68 5.45 -2.47
N LYS A 103 -10.56 6.12 -2.17
CA LYS A 103 -9.33 6.05 -2.95
C LYS A 103 -8.17 5.61 -2.10
N MET A 104 -7.30 4.82 -2.70
CA MET A 104 -6.04 4.40 -2.10
C MET A 104 -4.88 4.83 -2.99
N TYR A 105 -3.81 5.26 -2.38
CA TYR A 105 -2.54 5.57 -3.06
C TYR A 105 -1.48 4.62 -2.55
N LEU A 106 -0.81 3.92 -3.46
CA LEU A 106 0.14 2.87 -3.13
C LEU A 106 1.56 3.29 -3.53
N SER A 107 2.46 3.32 -2.56
CA SER A 107 3.86 3.68 -2.76
C SER A 107 4.79 2.58 -2.25
N PRO A 108 5.87 2.24 -2.98
CA PRO A 108 6.86 1.28 -2.49
C PRO A 108 7.61 1.86 -1.29
N ALA A 109 7.83 1.04 -0.27
CA ALA A 109 8.65 1.40 0.88
C ALA A 109 10.10 0.93 0.70
N PHE A 110 10.31 -0.24 0.10
CA PHE A 110 11.65 -0.77 -0.12
C PHE A 110 12.40 0.06 -1.19
N ASN A 111 13.68 0.32 -0.94
CA ASN A 111 14.51 1.21 -1.78
C ASN A 111 13.94 2.62 -1.97
N ALA A 112 13.04 3.06 -1.09
CA ALA A 112 12.41 4.36 -1.22
C ALA A 112 13.26 5.47 -0.64
N THR A 113 13.34 6.58 -1.37
CA THR A 113 13.88 7.85 -0.89
C THR A 113 12.76 8.81 -0.44
N ILE A 114 11.54 8.33 -0.40
CA ILE A 114 10.34 9.15 -0.15
C ILE A 114 10.17 9.37 1.35
N PRO A 115 10.01 10.62 1.80
CA PRO A 115 9.86 10.94 3.21
C PRO A 115 8.42 10.67 3.71
N PHE A 116 8.05 9.40 3.92
CA PHE A 116 6.71 9.01 4.41
C PHE A 116 6.32 9.63 5.76
N GLN A 117 7.28 10.15 6.52
CA GLN A 117 7.00 10.88 7.75
C GLN A 117 6.18 12.16 7.54
N TYR A 118 6.18 12.73 6.33
CA TYR A 118 5.44 13.95 6.01
C TYR A 118 4.14 13.70 5.27
N GLY A 119 3.94 12.51 4.74
CA GLY A 119 2.75 12.12 3.99
C GLY A 119 3.00 10.95 3.07
N ILE A 120 1.92 10.34 2.58
CA ILE A 120 1.98 9.27 1.59
C ILE A 120 1.75 9.86 0.21
N PRO A 121 2.67 9.68 -0.74
CA PRO A 121 2.54 10.25 -2.07
C PRO A 121 1.24 9.87 -2.78
N VAL A 122 0.66 10.83 -3.49
CA VAL A 122 -0.59 10.67 -4.27
C VAL A 122 -0.28 10.02 -5.63
N THR A 123 0.34 8.86 -5.59
CA THR A 123 0.76 8.08 -6.76
C THR A 123 0.07 6.73 -6.78
N ASN A 124 0.02 6.12 -7.96
CA ASN A 124 -0.58 4.79 -8.14
C ASN A 124 -1.98 4.70 -7.53
N GLU A 125 -2.84 5.64 -7.90
CA GLU A 125 -4.21 5.72 -7.40
C GLU A 125 -4.99 4.45 -7.75
N LEU A 126 -5.67 3.91 -6.74
CA LEU A 126 -6.60 2.80 -6.82
C LEU A 126 -7.97 3.25 -6.31
N ARG A 127 -9.03 2.82 -6.96
CA ARG A 127 -10.40 3.23 -6.64
C ARG A 127 -11.28 2.01 -6.38
N LEU A 128 -11.99 2.04 -5.28
CA LEU A 128 -12.97 1.00 -4.98
C LEU A 128 -14.15 1.05 -5.97
N THR A 129 -14.54 2.25 -6.40
CA THR A 129 -15.69 2.51 -7.28
C THR A 129 -15.39 2.37 -8.77
N ASN A 130 -14.11 2.26 -9.17
CA ASN A 130 -13.70 2.09 -10.56
C ASN A 130 -12.73 0.92 -10.71
N ARG A 131 -13.29 -0.28 -10.80
CA ARG A 131 -12.54 -1.54 -10.87
C ARG A 131 -11.63 -1.63 -12.09
N GLY A 132 -12.08 -1.16 -13.24
CA GLY A 132 -11.29 -1.19 -14.48
C GLY A 132 -10.05 -0.31 -14.42
N PHE A 133 -10.17 0.87 -13.79
CA PHE A 133 -9.04 1.75 -13.52
C PHE A 133 -8.04 1.09 -12.57
N SER A 134 -8.53 0.57 -11.45
CA SER A 134 -7.71 -0.10 -10.45
C SER A 134 -7.01 -1.33 -10.99
N LEU A 135 -7.68 -2.12 -11.81
CA LEU A 135 -7.11 -3.33 -12.43
C LEU A 135 -5.87 -3.02 -13.29
N ARG A 136 -5.84 -1.88 -13.97
CA ARG A 136 -4.65 -1.46 -14.74
C ARG A 136 -3.45 -1.19 -13.83
N VAL A 137 -3.68 -0.54 -12.70
CA VAL A 137 -2.64 -0.26 -11.69
C VAL A 137 -2.16 -1.58 -11.05
N LEU A 138 -3.09 -2.46 -10.69
CA LEU A 138 -2.76 -3.75 -10.07
C LEU A 138 -1.99 -4.68 -11.01
N ARG A 139 -2.25 -4.64 -12.32
CA ARG A 139 -1.44 -5.37 -13.30
C ARG A 139 0.01 -4.87 -13.36
N ARG A 140 0.24 -3.56 -13.20
CA ARG A 140 1.60 -3.02 -13.08
C ARG A 140 2.25 -3.46 -11.79
N LEU A 141 1.53 -3.41 -10.69
CA LEU A 141 2.00 -3.91 -9.39
C LEU A 141 2.42 -5.38 -9.48
N LYS A 142 1.60 -6.22 -10.13
CA LYS A 142 1.95 -7.63 -10.35
C LYS A 142 3.26 -7.81 -11.10
N LYS A 143 3.47 -7.05 -12.18
CA LYS A 143 4.72 -7.08 -12.95
C LYS A 143 5.92 -6.67 -12.11
N ASP A 144 5.74 -5.67 -11.26
CA ASP A 144 6.77 -5.12 -10.41
C ASP A 144 7.22 -6.12 -9.34
N ILE A 145 6.25 -6.75 -8.66
CA ILE A 145 6.52 -7.81 -7.67
C ILE A 145 7.19 -9.02 -8.35
N TRP A 146 6.70 -9.40 -9.52
CA TRP A 146 7.30 -10.49 -10.31
C TRP A 146 8.76 -10.20 -10.65
N ALA A 147 9.04 -8.99 -11.16
CA ALA A 147 10.40 -8.57 -11.50
C ALA A 147 11.33 -8.57 -10.27
N TYR A 148 10.85 -8.13 -9.11
CA TYR A 148 11.63 -8.17 -7.87
C TYR A 148 12.08 -9.59 -7.55
N TRP A 149 11.14 -10.54 -7.51
CA TRP A 149 11.44 -11.91 -7.11
C TRP A 149 12.24 -12.70 -8.14
N THR A 150 12.14 -12.35 -9.41
CA THR A 150 12.90 -12.99 -10.50
C THR A 150 14.22 -12.29 -10.82
N SER A 151 14.50 -11.14 -10.21
CA SER A 151 15.79 -10.48 -10.40
C SER A 151 16.89 -11.23 -9.67
N LEU A 152 18.04 -11.42 -10.35
CA LEU A 152 19.23 -12.07 -9.77
C LEU A 152 19.95 -11.15 -8.76
N ASN A 153 19.66 -9.85 -8.80
CA ASN A 153 20.27 -8.86 -7.93
C ASN A 153 19.25 -7.80 -7.52
N ALA A 154 18.71 -7.92 -6.32
CA ALA A 154 17.72 -6.99 -5.78
C ALA A 154 18.21 -5.52 -5.71
N SER A 155 19.51 -5.28 -5.61
CA SER A 155 20.09 -3.93 -5.57
C SER A 155 20.03 -3.20 -6.91
N SER A 156 19.87 -3.91 -8.02
CA SER A 156 19.71 -3.35 -9.36
C SER A 156 18.24 -3.20 -9.79
N PHE A 157 17.31 -3.63 -8.96
CA PHE A 157 15.89 -3.56 -9.25
C PHE A 157 15.40 -2.12 -9.31
N LYS A 158 14.87 -1.73 -10.47
CA LYS A 158 14.22 -0.42 -10.65
C LYS A 158 12.71 -0.60 -10.52
N HIS A 159 12.14 0.05 -9.52
CA HIS A 159 10.73 -0.02 -9.24
C HIS A 159 9.90 0.76 -10.26
N GLY A 160 9.06 0.08 -11.06
CA GLY A 160 8.23 0.72 -12.08
C GLY A 160 7.25 1.75 -11.53
N PHE A 161 6.89 1.65 -10.26
CA PHE A 161 6.07 2.62 -9.54
C PHE A 161 6.79 3.94 -9.22
N ILE A 162 8.12 3.94 -9.11
CA ILE A 162 8.91 5.15 -8.83
C ILE A 162 9.16 5.96 -10.10
N SER A 163 9.28 5.31 -11.25
CA SER A 163 9.61 5.98 -12.51
C SER A 163 8.48 6.85 -13.06
N GLN A 164 7.37 6.99 -12.36
CA GLN A 164 6.21 7.82 -12.73
C GLN A 164 6.02 9.04 -11.79
N LEU A 165 6.99 9.31 -10.92
CA LEU A 165 7.10 10.56 -10.18
C LEU A 165 7.85 11.60 -11.05
#